data_b2aba630c85dff47702471b8ea806edb
#
_entry.id   b2aba630c85dff47702471b8ea806edb
#
_cell.length_a   1.000
_cell.length_b   1.000
_cell.length_c   1.000
_cell.angle_alpha   90.00
_cell.angle_beta   90.00
_cell.angle_gamma   90.00
#
_symmetry.space_group_name_H-M   'P 1'
#
loop_
_entity.id
_entity.type
_entity.pdbx_description
1 polymer ?
#
loop_
_entity_poly.entity_id
_entity_poly.type
_entity_poly.pdbx_seq_one_letter_code
_entity_poly.pdbx_strand_id
1 'polypeptide(L)'
;MPHNRYRVFVSHSSGDSWIAAQIAKCVRELGADAFLDETSIPKGANFKQIIHREIASSNEVLALFTPWSAKRSWVWIEMGAAWGQDKPVVAAFYGMEVGDLEESGQGKGMLDDINVLQLNDIEQYFTQLATRIDGANHA
;
A
#
# COMPACT_ATOMS: atom_id res chain seq x y z
N MET A 1 25.75 -7.32 3.89
CA MET A 1 24.90 -7.86 3.48
C MET A 1 23.63 -7.29 3.36
N PRO A 2 23.12 -7.26 2.43
CA PRO A 2 21.92 -6.65 2.26
C PRO A 2 20.92 -7.34 3.07
N HIS A 3 20.30 -6.61 3.82
CA HIS A 3 19.33 -7.16 4.55
C HIS A 3 18.12 -7.11 3.76
N ASN A 4 17.63 -8.21 3.39
CA ASN A 4 16.33 -8.29 2.80
C ASN A 4 15.30 -8.09 3.89
N ARG A 5 15.22 -6.86 4.37
CA ARG A 5 14.18 -6.54 5.32
C ARG A 5 12.85 -6.60 4.60
N TYR A 6 11.84 -7.09 5.32
CA TYR A 6 10.48 -7.07 4.80
C TYR A 6 10.11 -5.62 4.49
N ARG A 7 9.52 -5.39 3.33
CA ARG A 7 9.26 -4.03 2.87
C ARG A 7 7.82 -3.87 2.43
N VAL A 8 7.19 -2.81 2.92
CA VAL A 8 5.81 -2.47 2.58
C VAL A 8 5.80 -1.17 1.77
N PHE A 9 5.14 -1.20 0.63
CA PHE A 9 4.92 0.00 -0.17
C PHE A 9 3.57 0.59 0.26
N VAL A 10 3.58 1.81 0.78
CA VAL A 10 2.35 2.47 1.24
C VAL A 10 1.89 3.45 0.16
N SER A 11 0.85 3.05 -0.57
CA SER A 11 0.28 3.87 -1.63
C SER A 11 -0.79 4.79 -1.06
N HIS A 12 -0.70 6.07 -1.37
CA HIS A 12 -1.62 7.06 -0.83
C HIS A 12 -1.64 8.31 -1.70
N SER A 13 -2.65 9.13 -1.54
CA SER A 13 -2.68 10.44 -2.21
C SER A 13 -1.99 11.49 -1.33
N SER A 14 -1.57 12.59 -1.93
CA SER A 14 -0.89 13.66 -1.18
C SER A 14 -1.77 14.26 -0.09
N GLY A 15 -3.09 14.24 -0.27
CA GLY A 15 -4.02 14.73 0.75
C GLY A 15 -4.04 13.86 2.01
N ASP A 16 -3.54 12.63 1.92
CA ASP A 16 -3.53 11.67 3.02
C ASP A 16 -2.12 11.43 3.58
N SER A 17 -1.19 12.32 3.30
CA SER A 17 0.21 12.15 3.67
C SER A 17 0.45 11.92 5.15
N TRP A 18 -0.28 12.62 6.00
CA TRP A 18 -0.08 12.47 7.44
C TRP A 18 -0.48 11.08 7.90
N ILE A 19 -1.62 10.58 7.42
CA ILE A 19 -2.10 9.24 7.76
C ILE A 19 -1.09 8.19 7.27
N ALA A 20 -0.64 8.36 6.03
CA ALA A 20 0.33 7.43 5.45
C ALA A 20 1.65 7.42 6.24
N ALA A 21 2.09 8.59 6.69
CA ALA A 21 3.31 8.70 7.50
C ALA A 21 3.15 7.98 8.84
N GLN A 22 1.96 8.05 9.46
CA GLN A 22 1.70 7.35 10.70
C GLN A 22 1.70 5.83 10.49
N ILE A 23 1.10 5.37 9.41
CA ILE A 23 1.12 3.96 9.05
C ILE A 23 2.56 3.47 8.84
N ALA A 24 3.34 4.24 8.08
CA ALA A 24 4.73 3.90 7.82
C ALA A 24 5.55 3.81 9.12
N LYS A 25 5.30 4.71 10.06
CA LYS A 25 5.97 4.68 11.35
C LYS A 25 5.65 3.38 12.09
N CYS A 26 4.38 2.98 12.11
CA CYS A 26 3.98 1.73 12.76
C CYS A 26 4.61 0.52 12.07
N VAL A 27 4.68 0.53 10.75
CA VAL A 27 5.31 -0.55 9.98
C VAL A 27 6.80 -0.67 10.37
N ARG A 28 7.48 0.46 10.46
CA ARG A 28 8.90 0.46 10.83
C ARG A 28 9.13 -0.01 12.26
N GLU A 29 8.22 0.31 13.16
CA GLU A 29 8.29 -0.16 14.54
C GLU A 29 8.14 -1.68 14.65
N LEU A 30 7.50 -2.30 13.67
CA LEU A 30 7.38 -3.75 13.61
C LEU A 30 8.63 -4.43 13.03
N GLY A 31 9.59 -3.65 12.54
CA GLY A 31 10.83 -4.20 12.01
C GLY A 31 10.88 -4.31 10.49
N ALA A 32 9.93 -3.72 9.79
CA ALA A 32 9.93 -3.69 8.32
C ALA A 32 10.35 -2.32 7.81
N ASP A 33 10.68 -2.25 6.53
CA ASP A 33 10.86 -0.97 5.86
C ASP A 33 9.52 -0.53 5.27
N ALA A 34 9.32 0.76 5.20
CA ALA A 34 8.13 1.32 4.57
C ALA A 34 8.55 2.36 3.55
N PHE A 35 8.00 2.26 2.35
CA PHE A 35 8.25 3.23 1.28
C PHE A 35 7.01 4.09 1.08
N LEU A 36 7.21 5.41 1.11
CA LEU A 36 6.19 6.40 0.81
C LEU A 36 6.61 7.11 -0.47
N ASP A 37 5.78 7.05 -1.49
CA ASP A 37 6.19 7.46 -2.83
C ASP A 37 6.33 8.96 -3.07
N GLU A 38 5.54 9.77 -2.39
CA GLU A 38 5.37 11.16 -2.83
C GLU A 38 6.54 12.10 -2.56
N THR A 39 7.38 11.80 -1.58
CA THR A 39 8.45 12.70 -1.19
C THR A 39 9.82 12.27 -1.68
N SER A 40 9.91 11.06 -2.22
CA SER A 40 11.19 10.44 -2.54
C SER A 40 11.58 10.54 -4.02
N ILE A 41 10.65 10.98 -4.85
CA ILE A 41 10.86 10.95 -6.31
C ILE A 41 11.12 12.36 -6.83
N PRO A 42 12.30 12.63 -7.41
CA PRO A 42 12.62 13.95 -7.94
C PRO A 42 11.72 14.30 -9.12
N LYS A 43 11.42 15.60 -9.26
CA LYS A 43 10.70 16.07 -10.42
C LYS A 43 11.52 15.78 -11.68
N GLY A 44 10.85 15.34 -12.72
CA GLY A 44 11.51 15.04 -13.99
C GLY A 44 12.10 13.66 -14.07
N ALA A 45 12.12 12.90 -12.97
CA ALA A 45 12.55 11.51 -13.01
C ALA A 45 11.53 10.67 -13.76
N ASN A 46 11.95 9.50 -14.23
CA ASN A 46 11.02 8.56 -14.85
C ASN A 46 10.17 7.92 -13.76
N PHE A 47 9.08 8.57 -13.43
CA PHE A 47 8.21 8.24 -12.34
C PHE A 47 7.69 6.80 -12.43
N LYS A 48 7.24 6.42 -13.61
CA LYS A 48 6.68 5.09 -13.84
C LYS A 48 7.69 4.00 -13.54
N GLN A 49 8.93 4.16 -13.99
CA GLN A 49 9.97 3.16 -13.76
C GLN A 49 10.35 3.07 -12.28
N ILE A 50 10.42 4.21 -11.60
CA ILE A 50 10.75 4.24 -10.20
C ILE A 50 9.69 3.52 -9.38
N ILE A 51 8.42 3.82 -9.63
CA ILE A 51 7.31 3.19 -8.93
C ILE A 51 7.30 1.68 -9.21
N HIS A 52 7.48 1.29 -10.46
CA HIS A 52 7.50 -0.12 -10.84
C HIS A 52 8.60 -0.88 -10.09
N ARG A 53 9.77 -0.27 -9.99
CA ARG A 53 10.91 -0.86 -9.30
C ARG A 53 10.68 -0.97 -7.79
N GLU A 54 10.11 0.10 -7.20
CA GLU A 54 9.84 0.11 -5.76
C GLU A 54 8.79 -0.94 -5.40
N ILE A 55 7.77 -1.11 -6.22
CA ILE A 55 6.77 -2.14 -6.01
C ILE A 55 7.42 -3.52 -6.16
N ALA A 56 8.24 -3.70 -7.18
CA ALA A 56 8.92 -4.98 -7.40
C ALA A 56 9.81 -5.37 -6.23
N SER A 57 10.44 -4.40 -5.58
CA SER A 57 11.29 -4.65 -4.43
C SER A 57 10.54 -4.75 -3.10
N SER A 58 9.24 -4.51 -3.12
CA SER A 58 8.41 -4.59 -1.92
C SER A 58 7.83 -5.99 -1.77
N ASN A 59 7.57 -6.38 -0.53
CA ASN A 59 6.94 -7.67 -0.25
C ASN A 59 5.42 -7.57 -0.34
N GLU A 60 4.86 -6.41 -0.04
CA GLU A 60 3.43 -6.19 -0.14
C GLU A 60 3.13 -4.70 -0.30
N VAL A 61 1.91 -4.39 -0.70
CA VAL A 61 1.46 -3.02 -0.88
C VAL A 61 0.24 -2.79 0.00
N LEU A 62 0.28 -1.70 0.76
CA LEU A 62 -0.88 -1.22 1.51
C LEU A 62 -1.37 0.04 0.81
N ALA A 63 -2.59 -0.03 0.28
CA ALA A 63 -3.19 1.09 -0.43
C ALA A 63 -4.21 1.77 0.48
N LEU A 64 -4.09 3.09 0.65
CA LEU A 64 -4.99 3.87 1.50
C LEU A 64 -6.04 4.54 0.63
N PHE A 65 -7.30 4.19 0.86
CA PHE A 65 -8.43 4.79 0.15
C PHE A 65 -9.26 5.66 1.07
N THR A 66 -9.44 6.91 0.66
CA THR A 66 -10.30 7.89 1.32
C THR A 66 -11.16 8.51 0.24
N PRO A 67 -12.21 9.29 0.58
CA PRO A 67 -12.96 10.01 -0.45
C PRO A 67 -12.06 10.91 -1.30
N TRP A 68 -10.94 11.35 -0.74
CA TRP A 68 -9.97 12.16 -1.48
C TRP A 68 -9.21 11.32 -2.51
N SER A 69 -8.62 10.18 -2.10
CA SER A 69 -7.80 9.36 -2.99
C SER A 69 -8.62 8.57 -4.00
N ALA A 70 -9.85 8.21 -3.66
CA ALA A 70 -10.70 7.42 -4.56
C ALA A 70 -11.00 8.13 -5.87
N LYS A 71 -10.94 9.46 -5.89
CA LYS A 71 -11.18 10.25 -7.09
C LYS A 71 -9.91 10.46 -7.90
N ARG A 72 -8.77 9.99 -7.42
CA ARG A 72 -7.49 10.17 -8.08
C ARG A 72 -6.98 8.85 -8.60
N SER A 73 -6.40 8.87 -9.78
CA SER A 73 -5.98 7.64 -10.44
C SER A 73 -4.70 7.05 -9.87
N TRP A 74 -3.92 7.82 -9.11
CA TRP A 74 -2.58 7.40 -8.71
C TRP A 74 -2.56 6.15 -7.83
N VAL A 75 -3.39 6.13 -6.78
CA VAL A 75 -3.45 4.95 -5.90
C VAL A 75 -3.92 3.72 -6.68
N TRP A 76 -4.85 3.90 -7.59
CA TRP A 76 -5.33 2.82 -8.45
C TRP A 76 -4.21 2.27 -9.33
N ILE A 77 -3.39 3.15 -9.90
CA ILE A 77 -2.29 2.75 -10.77
C ILE A 77 -1.28 1.92 -9.98
N GLU A 78 -0.91 2.37 -8.79
CA GLU A 78 0.05 1.66 -7.95
C GLU A 78 -0.48 0.33 -7.48
N MET A 79 -1.74 0.29 -7.07
CA MET A 79 -2.38 -0.95 -6.65
C MET A 79 -2.47 -1.94 -7.81
N GLY A 80 -2.82 -1.46 -9.00
CA GLY A 80 -2.87 -2.29 -10.20
C GLY A 80 -1.51 -2.83 -10.59
N ALA A 81 -0.46 -2.01 -10.45
CA ALA A 81 0.90 -2.45 -10.74
C ALA A 81 1.33 -3.56 -9.79
N ALA A 82 1.00 -3.44 -8.51
CA ALA A 82 1.29 -4.47 -7.51
C ALA A 82 0.55 -5.76 -7.82
N TRP A 83 -0.74 -5.64 -8.14
CA TRP A 83 -1.56 -6.77 -8.49
C TRP A 83 -1.03 -7.49 -9.73
N GLY A 84 -0.61 -6.71 -10.72
CA GLY A 84 -0.04 -7.27 -11.95
C GLY A 84 1.32 -7.95 -11.73
N GLN A 85 2.02 -7.60 -10.66
CA GLN A 85 3.28 -8.25 -10.29
C GLN A 85 3.09 -9.36 -9.25
N ASP A 86 1.85 -9.75 -9.01
CA ASP A 86 1.49 -10.79 -8.04
C ASP A 86 1.93 -10.47 -6.61
N LYS A 87 2.03 -9.18 -6.28
CA LYS A 87 2.32 -8.78 -4.91
C LYS A 87 1.03 -8.79 -4.10
N PRO A 88 1.07 -9.24 -2.84
CA PRO A 88 -0.09 -9.11 -1.96
C PRO A 88 -0.46 -7.65 -1.80
N VAL A 89 -1.75 -7.35 -1.87
CA VAL A 89 -2.27 -5.99 -1.72
C VAL A 89 -3.33 -6.00 -0.63
N VAL A 90 -3.21 -5.03 0.29
CA VAL A 90 -4.22 -4.77 1.30
C VAL A 90 -4.72 -3.35 1.08
N ALA A 91 -6.03 -3.18 0.98
CA ALA A 91 -6.63 -1.86 0.83
C ALA A 91 -7.28 -1.44 2.14
N ALA A 92 -6.84 -0.32 2.69
CA ALA A 92 -7.39 0.25 3.92
C ALA A 92 -8.28 1.43 3.55
N PHE A 93 -9.52 1.40 4.01
CA PHE A 93 -10.52 2.42 3.69
C PHE A 93 -10.83 3.29 4.91
N TYR A 94 -10.90 4.58 4.69
CA TYR A 94 -11.27 5.53 5.74
C TYR A 94 -12.25 6.56 5.16
N GLY A 95 -13.38 6.74 5.83
CA GLY A 95 -14.41 7.66 5.39
C GLY A 95 -15.22 7.17 4.20
N MET A 96 -15.03 5.92 3.81
CA MET A 96 -15.77 5.30 2.71
C MET A 96 -15.64 3.78 2.83
N GLU A 97 -16.40 3.05 2.06
CA GLU A 97 -16.35 1.60 2.04
C GLU A 97 -16.05 1.08 0.63
N VAL A 98 -15.65 -0.17 0.54
CA VAL A 98 -15.31 -0.78 -0.75
C VAL A 98 -16.51 -0.75 -1.70
N GLY A 99 -17.73 -0.85 -1.18
CA GLY A 99 -18.93 -0.76 -2.00
C GLY A 99 -19.07 0.54 -2.75
N ASP A 100 -18.54 1.64 -2.20
CA ASP A 100 -18.57 2.95 -2.86
C ASP A 100 -17.74 2.93 -4.15
N LEU A 101 -16.66 2.17 -4.17
CA LEU A 101 -15.84 1.99 -5.37
C LEU A 101 -16.53 1.06 -6.37
N GLU A 102 -17.16 0.02 -5.88
CA GLU A 102 -17.85 -0.95 -6.74
C GLU A 102 -18.99 -0.31 -7.51
N GLU A 103 -19.69 0.64 -6.90
CA GLU A 103 -20.76 1.37 -7.59
C GLU A 103 -20.25 2.14 -8.79
N SER A 104 -19.00 2.59 -8.74
CA SER A 104 -18.41 3.31 -9.87
C SER A 104 -17.89 2.36 -10.95
N GLY A 105 -17.85 1.07 -10.68
CA GLY A 105 -17.36 0.06 -11.60
C GLY A 105 -15.86 0.00 -11.73
N GLN A 106 -15.14 0.80 -10.95
CA GLN A 106 -13.68 0.83 -11.05
C GLN A 106 -13.06 -0.37 -10.33
N GLY A 107 -12.13 -1.01 -11.01
CA GLY A 107 -11.29 -2.04 -10.39
C GLY A 107 -12.01 -3.27 -9.88
N LYS A 108 -13.21 -3.55 -10.38
CA LYS A 108 -14.05 -4.60 -9.80
C LYS A 108 -13.34 -5.94 -9.66
N GLY A 109 -12.73 -6.43 -10.72
CA GLY A 109 -12.05 -7.73 -10.67
C GLY A 109 -10.86 -7.74 -9.73
N MET A 110 -10.12 -6.64 -9.70
CA MET A 110 -8.96 -6.51 -8.83
C MET A 110 -9.37 -6.42 -7.36
N LEU A 111 -10.43 -5.65 -7.07
CA LEU A 111 -10.92 -5.51 -5.69
C LEU A 111 -11.41 -6.82 -5.11
N ASP A 112 -11.91 -7.73 -5.95
CA ASP A 112 -12.35 -9.04 -5.50
C ASP A 112 -11.18 -9.94 -5.11
N ASP A 113 -9.98 -9.60 -5.58
CA ASP A 113 -8.79 -10.44 -5.41
C ASP A 113 -7.83 -9.93 -4.32
N ILE A 114 -8.14 -8.85 -3.64
CA ILE A 114 -7.29 -8.27 -2.62
C ILE A 114 -7.99 -8.27 -1.26
N ASN A 115 -7.20 -8.10 -0.20
CA ASN A 115 -7.75 -7.98 1.14
C ASN A 115 -8.14 -6.53 1.42
N VAL A 116 -9.30 -6.33 2.02
CA VAL A 116 -9.78 -4.99 2.37
C VAL A 116 -10.07 -4.91 3.86
N LEU A 117 -9.87 -3.72 4.43
CA LEU A 117 -10.23 -3.44 5.82
C LEU A 117 -10.50 -1.95 5.98
N GLN A 118 -11.17 -1.59 7.06
CA GLN A 118 -11.34 -0.20 7.42
C GLN A 118 -10.11 0.28 8.17
N LEU A 119 -9.71 1.52 7.96
CA LEU A 119 -8.55 2.08 8.66
C LEU A 119 -8.72 2.00 10.18
N ASN A 120 -9.95 2.11 10.68
CA ASN A 120 -10.22 1.98 12.11
C ASN A 120 -9.82 0.60 12.66
N ASP A 121 -9.68 -0.39 11.80
CA ASP A 121 -9.27 -1.74 12.17
C ASP A 121 -7.81 -2.02 11.78
N ILE A 122 -7.01 -0.99 11.56
CA ILE A 122 -5.64 -1.14 11.06
C ILE A 122 -4.75 -1.98 12.00
N GLU A 123 -5.11 -2.05 13.29
CA GLU A 123 -4.36 -2.88 14.23
C GLU A 123 -4.40 -4.37 13.84
N GLN A 124 -5.48 -4.81 13.21
CA GLN A 124 -5.57 -6.17 12.69
C GLN A 124 -4.54 -6.39 11.59
N TYR A 125 -4.36 -5.40 10.72
CA TYR A 125 -3.36 -5.45 9.68
C TYR A 125 -1.96 -5.54 10.29
N PHE A 126 -1.66 -4.73 11.30
CA PHE A 126 -0.35 -4.73 11.94
C PHE A 126 -0.05 -6.07 12.60
N THR A 127 -1.05 -6.69 13.22
CA THR A 127 -0.88 -8.02 13.81
C THR A 127 -0.55 -9.06 12.75
N GLN A 128 -1.25 -9.03 11.63
CA GLN A 128 -0.99 -9.93 10.51
C GLN A 128 0.37 -9.65 9.88
N LEU A 129 0.71 -8.38 9.72
CA LEU A 129 1.99 -7.97 9.16
C LEU A 129 3.15 -8.47 10.04
N ALA A 130 3.02 -8.34 11.36
CA ALA A 130 4.04 -8.83 12.28
C ALA A 130 4.30 -10.31 12.08
N THR A 131 3.25 -11.09 11.86
CA THR A 131 3.37 -12.52 11.59
C THR A 131 4.10 -12.78 10.27
N ARG A 132 3.78 -12.00 9.24
CA ARG A 132 4.46 -12.15 7.94
C ARG A 132 5.92 -11.76 8.01
N ILE A 133 6.25 -10.70 8.76
CA ILE A 133 7.63 -10.27 8.96
C ILE A 133 8.40 -11.37 9.66
N ASP A 134 7.84 -11.92 10.73
CA ASP A 134 8.48 -12.99 11.50
C ASP A 134 8.70 -14.23 10.64
N GLY A 135 7.70 -14.62 9.87
CA GLY A 135 7.80 -15.75 8.96
C GLY A 135 8.89 -15.57 7.90
N ALA A 136 9.01 -14.37 7.36
CA ALA A 136 10.03 -14.08 6.36
C ALA A 136 11.44 -14.12 6.96
N ASN A 137 11.58 -13.68 8.21
CA ASN A 137 12.88 -13.68 8.88
C ASN A 137 13.36 -15.07 9.29
N HIS A 138 12.43 -16.02 9.39
CA HIS A 138 12.74 -17.38 9.80
C HIS A 138 12.55 -18.40 8.68
N ALA A 139 12.31 -17.93 7.47
CA ALA A 139 12.11 -18.81 6.32
C ALA A 139 13.43 -19.38 5.79
#